data_6475b20cd820d89e06f74a05bf030714
#
_entry.id   6475b20cd820d89e06f74a05bf030714
#
_cell.length_a   1.000
_cell.length_b   1.000
_cell.length_c   1.000
_cell.angle_alpha   90.00
_cell.angle_beta   90.00
_cell.angle_gamma   90.00
#
_symmetry.space_group_name_H-M   'P 1'
#
loop_
_entity.id
_entity.type
_entity.pdbx_description
1 polymer ?
#
loop_
_entity_poly.entity_id
_entity_poly.type
_entity_poly.pdbx_seq_one_letter_code
_entity_poly.pdbx_strand_id
1 'polypeptide(L)'
;MLNVGGDKIVTDPGRGEYTSDYFSSKRYKYFPPSALAHSVPVVNGIVQQEGEEYRGNIIKATENELIIDCKDAYNDCSLKELTRKFEFYDDKIVLNDKFAFDTDKNDVTEHFVFDVKPTECENGLKIGNTEMCYNVSDFECKINEVTYASNYNKQKTVYTVDLKHIVKTKTFETKFEFNIKILERSENK
;
A
#
# COMPACT_ATOMS: atom_id res chain seq x y z
N MET A 1 -1.91 -4.73 7.11
CA MET A 1 -1.54 -3.79 8.20
C MET A 1 -0.20 -4.20 8.77
N LEU A 2 0.65 -3.23 9.12
CA LEU A 2 1.91 -3.44 9.84
C LEU A 2 1.85 -2.68 11.17
N ASN A 3 2.05 -3.39 12.28
CA ASN A 3 2.13 -2.80 13.62
C ASN A 3 3.53 -3.07 14.18
N VAL A 4 4.17 -2.03 14.74
CA VAL A 4 5.53 -2.10 15.31
C VAL A 4 5.51 -1.44 16.69
N GLY A 5 5.91 -2.17 17.73
CA GLY A 5 6.00 -1.65 19.09
C GLY A 5 4.68 -1.08 19.66
N GLY A 6 3.53 -1.50 19.13
CA GLY A 6 2.20 -0.99 19.48
C GLY A 6 1.69 0.12 18.55
N ASP A 7 2.54 0.69 17.71
CA ASP A 7 2.15 1.71 16.72
C ASP A 7 1.67 1.06 15.43
N LYS A 8 0.60 1.61 14.85
CA LYS A 8 0.13 1.24 13.52
C LYS A 8 0.96 2.01 12.49
N ILE A 9 1.78 1.29 11.74
CA ILE A 9 2.62 1.88 10.69
C ILE A 9 1.85 1.89 9.37
N VAL A 10 1.71 0.74 8.69
CA VAL A 10 0.84 0.61 7.52
C VAL A 10 -0.56 0.27 8.00
N THR A 11 -1.51 1.13 7.72
CA THR A 11 -2.86 1.05 8.30
C THR A 11 -3.92 0.64 7.28
N ASP A 12 -5.04 0.18 7.81
CA ASP A 12 -6.32 0.07 7.13
C ASP A 12 -7.28 1.02 7.86
N PRO A 13 -7.88 2.00 7.19
CA PRO A 13 -8.81 2.95 7.81
C PRO A 13 -10.04 2.29 8.44
N GLY A 14 -10.35 1.05 8.06
CA GLY A 14 -11.48 0.30 8.56
C GLY A 14 -12.80 0.82 8.01
N ARG A 15 -13.80 0.96 8.87
CA ARG A 15 -15.16 1.32 8.46
C ARG A 15 -15.35 2.83 8.46
N GLY A 16 -15.98 3.35 7.38
CA GLY A 16 -16.47 4.71 7.32
C GLY A 16 -17.79 4.91 8.07
N GLU A 17 -18.33 6.12 7.98
CA GLU A 17 -19.62 6.46 8.54
C GLU A 17 -20.76 5.66 7.86
N TYR A 18 -21.67 5.11 8.66
CA TYR A 18 -22.81 4.34 8.16
C TYR A 18 -23.95 5.26 7.74
N THR A 19 -23.89 5.70 6.50
CA THR A 19 -24.97 6.43 5.83
C THR A 19 -25.78 5.49 4.92
N SER A 20 -26.91 5.94 4.38
CA SER A 20 -27.67 5.19 3.36
C SER A 20 -26.78 4.88 2.13
N ASP A 21 -25.94 5.81 1.72
CA ASP A 21 -25.02 5.65 0.59
C ASP A 21 -23.95 4.61 0.86
N TYR A 22 -23.48 4.46 2.11
CA TYR A 22 -22.49 3.44 2.49
C TYR A 22 -23.00 2.01 2.25
N PHE A 23 -24.31 1.78 2.28
CA PHE A 23 -24.95 0.49 2.01
C PHE A 23 -25.46 0.35 0.58
N SER A 24 -25.11 1.26 -0.31
CA SER A 24 -25.48 1.26 -1.72
C SER A 24 -24.26 1.11 -2.63
N SER A 25 -24.47 1.09 -3.95
CA SER A 25 -23.40 1.13 -4.95
C SER A 25 -22.51 2.38 -4.87
N LYS A 26 -22.93 3.41 -4.12
CA LYS A 26 -22.12 4.62 -3.91
C LYS A 26 -21.07 4.48 -2.81
N ARG A 27 -21.00 3.36 -2.08
CA ARG A 27 -20.11 3.16 -0.95
C ARG A 27 -18.62 3.43 -1.29
N TYR A 28 -18.19 3.05 -2.48
CA TYR A 28 -16.80 3.21 -2.93
C TYR A 28 -16.40 4.65 -3.30
N LYS A 29 -17.33 5.61 -3.21
CA LYS A 29 -17.02 7.04 -3.28
C LYS A 29 -16.50 7.60 -1.95
N TYR A 30 -16.71 6.86 -0.84
CA TYR A 30 -16.15 7.20 0.46
C TYR A 30 -14.74 6.63 0.59
N PHE A 31 -13.85 7.37 1.25
CA PHE A 31 -12.44 6.98 1.37
C PHE A 31 -12.26 5.58 2.00
N PRO A 32 -12.83 5.24 3.20
CA PRO A 32 -12.52 3.98 3.86
C PRO A 32 -12.84 2.71 3.05
N PRO A 33 -13.93 2.58 2.29
CA PRO A 33 -14.18 1.42 1.46
C PRO A 33 -13.58 1.49 0.06
N SER A 34 -12.93 2.61 -0.31
CA SER A 34 -12.30 2.74 -1.63
C SER A 34 -10.93 2.06 -1.67
N ALA A 35 -10.47 1.68 -2.86
CA ALA A 35 -9.12 1.12 -3.03
C ALA A 35 -8.01 2.08 -2.58
N LEU A 36 -8.23 3.40 -2.64
CA LEU A 36 -7.28 4.42 -2.18
C LEU A 36 -7.14 4.49 -0.64
N ALA A 37 -7.94 3.75 0.09
CA ALA A 37 -7.76 3.57 1.54
C ALA A 37 -6.85 2.38 1.90
N HIS A 38 -6.34 1.68 0.90
CA HIS A 38 -5.53 0.48 1.07
C HIS A 38 -4.18 0.63 0.35
N SER A 39 -3.15 -0.03 0.89
CA SER A 39 -1.79 0.01 0.33
C SER A 39 -1.67 -0.93 -0.88
N VAL A 40 -2.18 -0.48 -2.02
CA VAL A 40 -2.20 -1.20 -3.29
C VAL A 40 -1.82 -0.27 -4.44
N PRO A 41 -1.11 -0.74 -5.47
CA PRO A 41 -0.72 0.10 -6.61
C PRO A 41 -1.91 0.72 -7.34
N VAL A 42 -1.68 1.88 -7.95
CA VAL A 42 -2.54 2.47 -8.99
C VAL A 42 -1.84 2.24 -10.33
N VAL A 43 -2.53 1.60 -11.27
CA VAL A 43 -1.97 1.20 -12.57
C VAL A 43 -2.69 1.92 -13.69
N ASN A 44 -1.99 2.74 -14.47
CA ASN A 44 -2.56 3.55 -15.56
C ASN A 44 -3.76 4.41 -15.13
N GLY A 45 -3.72 4.92 -13.88
CA GLY A 45 -4.81 5.67 -13.27
C GLY A 45 -6.00 4.80 -12.83
N ILE A 46 -5.91 3.46 -12.95
CA ILE A 46 -6.93 2.50 -12.52
C ILE A 46 -6.55 1.98 -11.14
N VAL A 47 -7.48 2.01 -10.21
CA VAL A 47 -7.38 1.37 -8.90
C VAL A 47 -7.97 -0.04 -8.95
N GLN A 48 -7.73 -0.84 -7.91
CA GLN A 48 -8.41 -2.13 -7.77
C GLN A 48 -9.93 -1.93 -7.78
N GLN A 49 -10.62 -2.77 -8.53
CA GLN A 49 -12.06 -2.66 -8.76
C GLN A 49 -12.84 -3.46 -7.72
N GLU A 50 -14.10 -3.08 -7.52
CA GLU A 50 -15.07 -3.85 -6.77
C GLU A 50 -15.73 -4.92 -7.66
N GLY A 51 -16.04 -6.09 -7.07
CA GLY A 51 -16.70 -7.20 -7.77
C GLY A 51 -16.00 -8.53 -7.49
N GLU A 52 -16.73 -9.61 -7.61
CA GLU A 52 -16.21 -10.96 -7.38
C GLU A 52 -15.20 -11.39 -8.47
N GLU A 53 -15.28 -10.79 -9.65
CA GLU A 53 -14.38 -10.99 -10.77
C GLU A 53 -13.00 -10.34 -10.56
N TYR A 54 -12.94 -9.27 -9.74
CA TYR A 54 -11.70 -8.55 -9.44
C TYR A 54 -11.07 -9.07 -8.16
N ARG A 55 -10.06 -9.92 -8.30
CA ARG A 55 -9.46 -10.61 -7.16
C ARG A 55 -7.97 -10.84 -7.32
N GLY A 56 -7.29 -10.98 -6.19
CA GLY A 56 -5.95 -11.53 -6.14
C GLY A 56 -5.98 -13.05 -5.88
N ASN A 57 -5.05 -13.78 -6.47
CA ASN A 57 -4.88 -15.21 -6.29
C ASN A 57 -3.59 -15.48 -5.50
N ILE A 58 -3.68 -16.20 -4.39
CA ILE A 58 -2.51 -16.59 -3.62
C ILE A 58 -1.76 -17.68 -4.42
N ILE A 59 -0.52 -17.36 -4.82
CA ILE A 59 0.39 -18.31 -5.48
C ILE A 59 1.13 -19.13 -4.44
N LYS A 60 1.60 -18.48 -3.37
CA LYS A 60 2.36 -19.11 -2.29
C LYS A 60 2.06 -18.42 -0.96
N ALA A 61 1.90 -19.20 0.09
CA ALA A 61 1.82 -18.71 1.46
C ALA A 61 2.57 -19.67 2.38
N THR A 62 3.59 -19.16 3.06
CA THR A 62 4.37 -19.86 4.08
C THR A 62 4.51 -18.97 5.30
N GLU A 63 5.23 -19.42 6.32
CA GLU A 63 5.52 -18.60 7.50
C GLU A 63 6.29 -17.32 7.15
N ASN A 64 7.23 -17.41 6.20
CA ASN A 64 8.16 -16.32 5.88
C ASN A 64 7.93 -15.67 4.51
N GLU A 65 6.92 -16.11 3.75
CA GLU A 65 6.69 -15.60 2.39
C GLU A 65 5.21 -15.67 2.00
N LEU A 66 4.73 -14.59 1.39
CA LEU A 66 3.42 -14.54 0.74
C LEU A 66 3.58 -13.99 -0.68
N ILE A 67 3.09 -14.72 -1.69
CA ILE A 67 3.06 -14.28 -3.08
C ILE A 67 1.63 -14.28 -3.58
N ILE A 68 1.20 -13.14 -4.13
CA ILE A 68 -0.15 -12.91 -4.63
C ILE A 68 -0.05 -12.42 -6.07
N ASP A 69 -0.77 -13.08 -6.98
CA ASP A 69 -1.08 -12.53 -8.30
C ASP A 69 -2.26 -11.57 -8.15
N CYS A 70 -2.03 -10.28 -8.43
CA CYS A 70 -3.01 -9.22 -8.31
C CYS A 70 -3.47 -8.68 -9.68
N LYS A 71 -3.04 -9.26 -10.80
CA LYS A 71 -3.36 -8.76 -12.14
C LYS A 71 -4.87 -8.62 -12.36
N ASP A 72 -5.63 -9.64 -11.98
CA ASP A 72 -7.08 -9.67 -12.24
C ASP A 72 -7.89 -8.76 -11.30
N ALA A 73 -7.23 -8.08 -10.34
CA ALA A 73 -7.86 -7.04 -9.53
C ALA A 73 -8.02 -5.70 -10.28
N TYR A 74 -7.42 -5.57 -11.47
CA TYR A 74 -7.43 -4.35 -12.29
C TYR A 74 -8.12 -4.59 -13.62
N ASN A 75 -8.99 -3.66 -14.01
CA ASN A 75 -9.60 -3.67 -15.35
C ASN A 75 -8.70 -2.93 -16.35
N ASP A 76 -7.50 -3.48 -16.57
CA ASP A 76 -6.51 -2.94 -17.50
C ASP A 76 -5.99 -4.05 -18.45
N CYS A 77 -6.37 -3.96 -19.71
CA CYS A 77 -5.98 -4.94 -20.72
C CYS A 77 -4.48 -4.90 -21.08
N SER A 78 -3.79 -3.78 -20.81
CA SER A 78 -2.34 -3.64 -21.04
C SER A 78 -1.50 -4.32 -19.96
N LEU A 79 -2.03 -4.47 -18.75
CA LEU A 79 -1.37 -5.14 -17.63
C LEU A 79 -1.35 -6.66 -17.88
N LYS A 80 -0.17 -7.26 -17.93
CA LYS A 80 0.03 -8.71 -18.19
C LYS A 80 0.43 -9.46 -16.93
N GLU A 81 1.13 -8.79 -16.01
CA GLU A 81 1.54 -9.35 -14.74
C GLU A 81 1.51 -8.24 -13.68
N LEU A 82 0.98 -8.56 -12.51
CA LEU A 82 1.19 -7.84 -11.27
C LEU A 82 1.28 -8.87 -10.15
N THR A 83 2.51 -9.18 -9.75
CA THR A 83 2.78 -10.10 -8.65
C THR A 83 3.33 -9.33 -7.47
N ARG A 84 2.70 -9.47 -6.32
CA ARG A 84 3.15 -8.89 -5.04
C ARG A 84 3.76 -9.99 -4.18
N LYS A 85 5.04 -9.83 -3.82
CA LYS A 85 5.78 -10.75 -2.96
C LYS A 85 6.14 -10.06 -1.66
N PHE A 86 5.70 -10.65 -0.54
CA PHE A 86 6.09 -10.25 0.81
C PHE A 86 7.04 -11.29 1.39
N GLU A 87 8.15 -10.83 1.94
CA GLU A 87 9.10 -11.64 2.71
C GLU A 87 9.16 -11.10 4.13
N PHE A 88 9.02 -11.99 5.11
CA PHE A 88 8.97 -11.66 6.53
C PHE A 88 10.25 -12.10 7.22
N TYR A 89 10.95 -11.14 7.81
CA TYR A 89 12.17 -11.34 8.61
C TYR A 89 11.92 -10.84 10.03
N ASP A 90 12.81 -11.19 10.96
CA ASP A 90 12.67 -10.79 12.37
C ASP A 90 12.72 -9.26 12.54
N ASP A 91 13.52 -8.57 11.73
CA ASP A 91 13.80 -7.14 11.82
C ASP A 91 13.25 -6.32 10.66
N LYS A 92 12.68 -6.94 9.64
CA LYS A 92 12.12 -6.24 8.49
C LYS A 92 11.06 -7.03 7.73
N ILE A 93 10.26 -6.30 6.95
CA ILE A 93 9.38 -6.85 5.91
C ILE A 93 9.86 -6.30 4.57
N VAL A 94 9.97 -7.16 3.56
CA VAL A 94 10.29 -6.77 2.19
C VAL A 94 9.08 -7.01 1.32
N LEU A 95 8.66 -5.97 0.59
CA LEU A 95 7.66 -6.03 -0.46
C LEU A 95 8.36 -5.85 -1.80
N ASN A 96 8.18 -6.83 -2.70
CA ASN A 96 8.57 -6.71 -4.10
C ASN A 96 7.31 -6.81 -4.96
N ASP A 97 7.07 -5.80 -5.78
CA ASP A 97 5.99 -5.81 -6.78
C ASP A 97 6.61 -5.91 -8.17
N LYS A 98 6.17 -6.90 -8.94
CA LYS A 98 6.61 -7.14 -10.31
C LYS A 98 5.49 -6.81 -11.28
N PHE A 99 5.82 -5.99 -12.27
CA PHE A 99 4.89 -5.52 -13.29
C PHE A 99 5.35 -5.97 -14.67
N ALA A 100 4.39 -6.38 -15.51
CA ALA A 100 4.60 -6.57 -16.94
C ALA A 100 3.42 -5.98 -17.73
N PHE A 101 3.74 -5.30 -18.82
CA PHE A 101 2.78 -4.64 -19.72
C PHE A 101 3.05 -5.04 -21.19
N ASP A 102 2.06 -4.91 -22.04
CA ASP A 102 2.26 -5.09 -23.50
C ASP A 102 2.95 -3.88 -24.16
N THR A 103 3.01 -2.72 -23.48
CA THR A 103 3.62 -1.48 -23.94
C THR A 103 4.50 -0.85 -22.86
N ASP A 104 5.44 0.00 -23.24
CA ASP A 104 6.21 0.87 -22.34
C ASP A 104 5.48 2.17 -21.96
N LYS A 105 4.31 2.41 -22.55
CA LYS A 105 3.42 3.54 -22.19
C LYS A 105 2.52 3.16 -21.02
N ASN A 106 3.13 2.93 -19.87
CA ASN A 106 2.43 2.62 -18.63
C ASN A 106 2.68 3.70 -17.58
N ASP A 107 1.83 3.74 -16.57
CA ASP A 107 1.94 4.65 -15.43
C ASP A 107 1.61 3.88 -14.16
N VAL A 108 2.59 3.71 -13.28
CA VAL A 108 2.42 2.99 -12.01
C VAL A 108 2.75 3.91 -10.86
N THR A 109 1.86 3.94 -9.89
CA THR A 109 2.05 4.61 -8.61
C THR A 109 1.90 3.57 -7.50
N GLU A 110 2.96 3.31 -6.76
CA GLU A 110 2.90 2.56 -5.53
C GLU A 110 2.23 3.43 -4.47
N HIS A 111 1.12 2.96 -3.97
CA HIS A 111 0.29 3.71 -3.04
C HIS A 111 0.31 3.05 -1.66
N PHE A 112 0.63 3.82 -0.63
CA PHE A 112 0.69 3.38 0.75
C PHE A 112 -0.19 4.24 1.66
N VAL A 113 -0.75 3.64 2.70
CA VAL A 113 -1.58 4.33 3.70
C VAL A 113 -0.96 4.13 5.09
N PHE A 114 -0.67 5.24 5.77
CA PHE A 114 -0.02 5.27 7.07
C PHE A 114 -0.90 5.96 8.13
N ASP A 115 -0.82 5.49 9.37
CA ASP A 115 -1.50 6.12 10.51
C ASP A 115 -0.67 7.27 11.10
N VAL A 116 0.65 7.23 10.89
CA VAL A 116 1.62 8.23 11.33
C VAL A 116 2.13 9.00 10.12
N LYS A 117 2.26 10.33 10.24
CA LYS A 117 2.77 11.19 9.16
C LYS A 117 4.19 10.79 8.75
N PRO A 118 4.40 10.35 7.50
CA PRO A 118 5.74 10.06 7.00
C PRO A 118 6.55 11.34 6.79
N THR A 119 7.87 11.22 6.90
CA THR A 119 8.82 12.26 6.51
C THR A 119 9.87 11.67 5.59
N GLU A 120 10.23 12.41 4.54
CA GLU A 120 11.28 11.98 3.63
C GLU A 120 12.65 11.93 4.33
N CYS A 121 13.46 10.94 3.97
CA CYS A 121 14.84 10.75 4.42
C CYS A 121 15.71 10.27 3.25
N GLU A 122 17.01 10.15 3.46
CA GLU A 122 17.99 9.83 2.41
C GLU A 122 17.65 8.57 1.60
N ASN A 123 17.16 7.52 2.27
CA ASN A 123 16.89 6.22 1.63
C ASN A 123 15.40 5.88 1.50
N GLY A 124 14.51 6.87 1.65
CA GLY A 124 13.06 6.64 1.56
C GLY A 124 12.25 7.48 2.54
N LEU A 125 11.46 6.82 3.39
CA LEU A 125 10.55 7.47 4.34
C LEU A 125 10.74 6.97 5.76
N LYS A 126 10.70 7.90 6.72
CA LYS A 126 10.61 7.59 8.15
C LYS A 126 9.15 7.69 8.60
N ILE A 127 8.63 6.65 9.23
CA ILE A 127 7.26 6.55 9.74
C ILE A 127 7.33 6.11 11.21
N GLY A 128 7.24 7.07 12.15
CA GLY A 128 7.44 6.78 13.57
C GLY A 128 8.82 6.16 13.82
N ASN A 129 8.85 4.94 14.35
CA ASN A 129 10.07 4.16 14.62
C ASN A 129 10.45 3.20 13.48
N THR A 130 9.73 3.24 12.36
CA THR A 130 9.99 2.41 11.18
C THR A 130 10.58 3.25 10.06
N GLU A 131 11.45 2.67 9.26
CA GLU A 131 11.94 3.26 8.01
C GLU A 131 11.48 2.39 6.85
N MET A 132 10.83 2.98 5.85
CA MET A 132 10.53 2.36 4.58
C MET A 132 11.59 2.78 3.57
N CYS A 133 12.53 1.88 3.26
CA CYS A 133 13.62 2.11 2.33
C CYS A 133 13.25 1.66 0.93
N TYR A 134 13.59 2.45 -0.08
CA TYR A 134 13.41 2.16 -1.50
C TYR A 134 14.43 2.97 -2.32
N ASN A 135 14.60 2.66 -3.60
CA ASN A 135 15.44 3.47 -4.47
C ASN A 135 14.73 4.79 -4.81
N VAL A 136 15.06 5.85 -4.08
CA VAL A 136 14.37 7.16 -4.19
C VAL A 136 14.48 7.77 -5.60
N SER A 137 15.52 7.42 -6.37
CA SER A 137 15.68 7.90 -7.75
C SER A 137 14.68 7.33 -8.75
N ASP A 138 13.99 6.26 -8.40
CA ASP A 138 13.02 5.59 -9.28
C ASP A 138 11.61 6.19 -9.16
N PHE A 139 11.39 7.11 -8.19
CA PHE A 139 10.05 7.59 -7.87
C PHE A 139 9.96 9.10 -7.68
N GLU A 140 8.83 9.66 -8.08
CA GLU A 140 8.34 10.92 -7.58
C GLU A 140 7.47 10.65 -6.34
N CYS A 141 7.84 11.22 -5.19
CA CYS A 141 7.13 11.03 -3.92
C CYS A 141 6.13 12.18 -3.68
N LYS A 142 4.90 11.80 -3.29
CA LYS A 142 3.89 12.75 -2.85
C LYS A 142 3.24 12.23 -1.57
N ILE A 143 3.26 13.05 -0.51
CA ILE A 143 2.61 12.75 0.77
C ILE A 143 1.36 13.61 0.89
N ASN A 144 0.20 12.98 1.14
CA ASN A 144 -1.06 13.67 1.34
C ASN A 144 -1.62 13.36 2.72
N GLU A 145 -2.39 14.31 3.27
CA GLU A 145 -3.17 14.13 4.49
C GLU A 145 -4.63 13.93 4.11
N VAL A 146 -5.25 12.85 4.60
CA VAL A 146 -6.64 12.49 4.30
C VAL A 146 -7.42 12.39 5.60
N THR A 147 -8.41 13.27 5.77
CA THR A 147 -9.35 13.22 6.89
C THR A 147 -10.69 12.66 6.44
N TYR A 148 -11.23 11.73 7.21
CA TYR A 148 -12.50 11.06 6.91
C TYR A 148 -13.33 10.82 8.18
N ALA A 149 -14.65 10.70 8.01
CA ALA A 149 -15.56 10.32 9.09
C ALA A 149 -15.56 8.79 9.27
N SER A 150 -15.25 8.32 10.48
CA SER A 150 -15.34 6.91 10.85
C SER A 150 -16.80 6.53 11.21
N ASN A 151 -17.05 5.24 11.42
CA ASN A 151 -18.38 4.69 11.74
C ASN A 151 -19.04 5.21 13.04
N TYR A 152 -18.35 6.02 13.82
CA TYR A 152 -18.88 6.68 15.02
C TYR A 152 -18.94 8.21 14.84
N ASN A 153 -18.97 8.69 13.59
CA ASN A 153 -18.91 10.12 13.24
C ASN A 153 -17.70 10.84 13.87
N LYS A 154 -16.62 10.09 14.12
CA LYS A 154 -15.36 10.64 14.61
C LYS A 154 -14.46 10.93 13.42
N GLN A 155 -13.96 12.15 13.35
CA GLN A 155 -12.95 12.49 12.36
C GLN A 155 -11.65 11.72 12.66
N LYS A 156 -11.11 11.09 11.63
CA LYS A 156 -9.82 10.41 11.65
C LYS A 156 -8.97 10.92 10.51
N THR A 157 -7.67 10.96 10.74
CA THR A 157 -6.69 11.35 9.74
C THR A 157 -5.74 10.20 9.49
N VAL A 158 -5.44 9.96 8.23
CA VAL A 158 -4.37 9.08 7.76
C VAL A 158 -3.53 9.83 6.73
N TYR A 159 -2.38 9.28 6.41
CA TYR A 159 -1.46 9.85 5.44
C TYR A 159 -1.31 8.87 4.28
N THR A 160 -1.54 9.34 3.05
CA THR A 160 -1.27 8.54 1.86
C THR A 160 0.05 8.98 1.25
N VAL A 161 0.81 8.01 0.77
CA VAL A 161 2.04 8.23 0.03
C VAL A 161 1.88 7.63 -1.34
N ASP A 162 2.05 8.47 -2.36
CA ASP A 162 2.05 8.10 -3.76
C ASP A 162 3.50 8.16 -4.26
N LEU A 163 4.07 7.01 -4.59
CA LEU A 163 5.40 6.87 -5.19
C LEU A 163 5.20 6.55 -6.68
N LYS A 164 5.22 7.59 -7.51
CA LYS A 164 5.04 7.46 -8.94
C LYS A 164 6.32 7.00 -9.59
N HIS A 165 6.30 5.83 -10.25
CA HIS A 165 7.47 5.26 -10.93
C HIS A 165 7.84 6.11 -12.15
N ILE A 166 9.10 6.53 -12.23
CA ILE A 166 9.59 7.46 -13.25
C ILE A 166 9.94 6.73 -14.55
N VAL A 167 10.58 5.55 -14.43
CA VAL A 167 11.10 4.82 -15.59
C VAL A 167 9.97 4.07 -16.29
N LYS A 168 9.84 4.27 -17.60
CA LYS A 168 8.81 3.64 -18.42
C LYS A 168 9.41 2.48 -19.22
N THR A 169 9.15 1.27 -18.78
CA THR A 169 9.56 0.01 -19.43
C THR A 169 8.42 -0.98 -19.41
N LYS A 170 8.45 -1.97 -20.33
CA LYS A 170 7.40 -3.02 -20.36
C LYS A 170 7.39 -3.90 -19.11
N THR A 171 8.55 -4.10 -18.51
CA THR A 171 8.70 -4.94 -17.31
C THR A 171 9.61 -4.25 -16.31
N PHE A 172 9.24 -4.23 -15.05
CA PHE A 172 10.07 -3.73 -13.96
C PHE A 172 9.62 -4.32 -12.63
N GLU A 173 10.46 -4.16 -11.64
CA GLU A 173 10.19 -4.52 -10.26
C GLU A 173 10.42 -3.31 -9.36
N THR A 174 9.58 -3.18 -8.34
CA THR A 174 9.75 -2.22 -7.26
C THR A 174 10.07 -2.97 -5.97
N LYS A 175 10.87 -2.37 -5.10
CA LYS A 175 11.25 -2.99 -3.83
C LYS A 175 11.14 -1.99 -2.69
N PHE A 176 10.46 -2.39 -1.63
CA PHE A 176 10.29 -1.62 -0.40
C PHE A 176 10.70 -2.48 0.80
N GLU A 177 11.60 -1.96 1.63
CA GLU A 177 12.02 -2.61 2.88
C GLU A 177 11.49 -1.81 4.07
N PHE A 178 10.64 -2.41 4.88
CA PHE A 178 10.14 -1.83 6.12
C PHE A 178 11.04 -2.33 7.26
N ASN A 179 11.99 -1.50 7.69
CA ASN A 179 12.91 -1.81 8.77
C ASN A 179 12.25 -1.58 10.12
N ILE A 180 12.13 -2.64 10.91
CA ILE A 180 11.46 -2.66 12.20
C ILE A 180 12.53 -2.51 13.27
N LYS A 181 12.66 -1.32 13.88
CA LYS A 181 13.51 -1.15 15.06
C LYS A 181 12.81 -1.78 16.26
N ILE A 182 13.24 -2.97 16.65
CA ILE A 182 12.82 -3.55 17.93
C ILE A 182 13.46 -2.69 19.02
N LEU A 183 12.66 -1.87 19.72
CA LEU A 183 13.11 -1.19 20.92
C LEU A 183 13.43 -2.30 21.94
N GLU A 184 14.69 -2.53 22.24
CA GLU A 184 15.10 -3.35 23.36
C GLU A 184 14.34 -2.83 24.59
N ARG A 185 13.50 -3.66 25.19
CA ARG A 185 12.92 -3.36 26.50
C ARG A 185 14.11 -3.19 27.44
N SER A 186 14.39 -1.96 27.84
CA SER A 186 15.30 -1.73 28.95
C SER A 186 14.76 -2.53 30.14
N GLU A 187 15.40 -3.66 30.43
CA GLU A 187 15.17 -4.38 31.67
C GLU A 187 15.59 -3.42 32.81
N ASN A 188 14.62 -2.68 33.31
CA ASN A 188 14.82 -1.99 34.59
C ASN A 188 14.92 -3.07 35.66
N LYS A 189 16.18 -3.33 36.06
CA LYS A 189 16.50 -4.04 37.30
C LYS A 189 16.13 -3.20 38.51
#